data_48090f7fd39780a286d892265907ce60
#
_entry.id   48090f7fd39780a286d892265907ce60
#
_cell.length_a   1.000
_cell.length_b   1.000
_cell.length_c   1.000
_cell.angle_alpha   90.00
_cell.angle_beta   90.00
_cell.angle_gamma   90.00
#
_symmetry.space_group_name_H-M   'P 1'
#
loop_
_entity.id
_entity.type
_entity.pdbx_description
1 polymer ?
#
loop_
_entity_poly.entity_id
_entity_poly.type
_entity_poly.pdbx_seq_one_letter_code
_entity_poly.pdbx_strand_id
1 'polypeptide(L)' 'MMKYHLYDEDYIHKGSFNSIQELRNFLCDRKYDINCDEDLSCTFDYIKHIKWHWDITEQ' A
#
# COMPACT_ATOMS: atom_id res chain seq x y z
N MET A 1 -2.24 -16.97 5.44
CA MET A 1 -1.95 -15.59 5.81
C MET A 1 -1.63 -14.78 4.56
N MET A 2 -2.24 -13.62 4.44
CA MET A 2 -2.05 -12.79 3.24
C MET A 2 -0.82 -11.92 3.35
N LYS A 3 -0.12 -11.75 2.25
CA LYS A 3 1.03 -10.87 2.15
C LYS A 3 0.78 -9.83 1.08
N TYR A 4 0.98 -8.58 1.43
CA TYR A 4 0.76 -7.45 0.53
C TYR A 4 2.09 -6.93 0.02
N HIS A 5 2.22 -6.82 -1.29
CA HIS A 5 3.44 -6.36 -1.93
C HIS A 5 3.17 -5.01 -2.60
N LEU A 6 4.06 -4.06 -2.40
CA LEU A 6 3.90 -2.72 -2.95
C LEU A 6 4.98 -2.45 -3.98
N TYR A 7 4.57 -1.90 -5.12
CA TYR A 7 5.47 -1.54 -6.22
C TYR A 7 5.20 -0.09 -6.61
N ASP A 8 6.23 0.60 -7.08
CA ASP A 8 6.05 1.96 -7.57
C ASP A 8 5.50 1.98 -9.00
N GLU A 9 5.51 3.16 -9.62
CA GLU A 9 4.97 3.33 -10.98
C GLU A 9 5.77 2.55 -12.03
N ASP A 10 7.02 2.24 -11.75
CA ASP A 10 7.90 1.47 -12.63
C ASP A 10 7.94 -0.01 -12.24
N TYR A 11 7.05 -0.45 -11.36
CA TYR A 11 6.99 -1.83 -10.84
C TYR A 11 8.22 -2.23 -10.04
N ILE A 12 8.93 -1.25 -9.49
CA ILE A 12 10.04 -1.53 -8.59
C ILE A 12 9.49 -1.84 -7.20
N HIS A 13 9.88 -2.97 -6.64
CA HIS A 13 9.38 -3.44 -5.34
C HIS A 13 9.76 -2.47 -4.23
N LYS A 14 8.78 -1.99 -3.49
CA LYS A 14 8.99 -1.04 -2.41
C LYS A 14 8.95 -1.70 -1.03
N GLY A 15 8.20 -2.77 -0.89
CA GLY A 15 8.12 -3.48 0.38
C GLY A 15 7.04 -4.54 0.37
N SER A 16 7.05 -5.36 1.41
CA SER A 16 6.03 -6.38 1.64
C SER A 16 5.51 -6.25 3.05
N PHE A 17 4.21 -6.44 3.22
CA PHE A 17 3.55 -6.18 4.48
C PHE A 17 2.58 -7.30 4.83
N ASN A 18 2.41 -7.55 6.12
CA ASN A 18 1.54 -8.61 6.61
C ASN A 18 0.08 -8.17 6.75
N SER A 19 -0.17 -6.88 6.66
CA SER A 19 -1.53 -6.35 6.75
C SER A 19 -1.65 -5.04 5.99
N ILE A 20 -2.90 -4.67 5.68
CA ILE A 20 -3.18 -3.40 5.03
C ILE A 20 -2.74 -2.24 5.92
N GLN A 21 -2.86 -2.40 7.23
CA GLN A 21 -2.47 -1.35 8.16
C GLN A 21 -0.97 -1.08 8.10
N GLU A 22 -0.15 -2.13 7.99
CA GLU A 22 1.29 -1.96 7.83
C GLU A 22 1.64 -1.26 6.52
N LEU A 23 0.95 -1.64 5.45
CA LEU A 23 1.11 -1.00 4.14
C LEU A 23 0.79 0.49 4.24
N ARG A 24 -0.32 0.82 4.89
CA ARG A 24 -0.75 2.19 5.07
C ARG A 24 0.26 2.99 5.90
N ASN A 25 0.79 2.39 6.96
CA ASN A 25 1.79 3.03 7.80
C ASN A 25 3.06 3.36 7.01
N PHE A 26 3.46 2.46 6.14
CA PHE A 26 4.60 2.69 5.26
C PHE A 26 4.39 3.93 4.38
N LEU A 27 3.20 4.05 3.80
CA LEU A 27 2.88 5.20 2.95
C LEU A 27 2.84 6.49 3.76
N CYS A 28 2.30 6.45 4.97
CA CYS A 28 2.27 7.62 5.85
C CYS A 28 3.69 8.05 6.23
N ASP A 29 4.56 7.11 6.53
CA ASP A 29 5.95 7.42 6.90
C ASP A 29 6.71 8.06 5.75
N ARG A 30 6.29 7.83 4.53
CA ARG A 30 6.90 8.44 3.35
C ARG A 30 6.28 9.80 3.02
N LYS A 31 5.51 10.36 3.94
CA LYS A 31 4.85 11.66 3.80
C LYS A 31 3.82 11.71 2.68
N TYR A 32 3.27 10.58 2.33
CA TYR A 32 2.12 10.57 1.41
C TYR A 32 0.88 10.99 2.18
N ASP A 33 0.10 11.86 1.59
CA ASP A 33 -1.10 12.38 2.22
C ASP A 33 -2.26 11.42 2.03
N ILE A 34 -2.46 10.54 3.00
CA ILE A 34 -3.57 9.59 2.99
C ILE A 34 -4.60 10.07 3.99
N ASN A 35 -5.69 10.64 3.51
CA ASN A 35 -6.76 11.19 4.34
C ASN A 35 -7.86 10.17 4.62
N CYS A 36 -7.49 8.92 4.83
CA CYS A 36 -8.46 7.85 5.06
C CYS A 36 -8.26 7.28 6.45
N ASP A 37 -8.82 7.95 7.44
CA ASP A 37 -8.57 7.56 8.82
C ASP A 37 -9.29 6.27 9.24
N GLU A 38 -10.39 5.94 8.60
CA GLU A 38 -11.24 4.86 9.06
C GLU A 38 -11.43 3.72 8.06
N ASP A 39 -11.26 3.99 6.78
CA ASP A 39 -11.50 2.98 5.75
C ASP A 39 -10.19 2.58 5.07
N LEU A 40 -9.73 1.37 5.37
CA LEU A 40 -8.49 0.87 4.79
C LEU A 40 -8.56 0.69 3.28
N SER A 41 -9.75 0.62 2.70
CA SER A 41 -9.89 0.52 1.25
C SER A 41 -9.36 1.76 0.54
N CYS A 42 -9.38 2.90 1.20
CA CYS A 42 -8.82 4.13 0.67
C CYS A 42 -7.33 4.02 0.39
N THR A 43 -6.64 3.12 1.09
CA THR A 43 -5.22 2.89 0.87
C THR A 43 -4.97 2.44 -0.57
N PHE A 44 -5.78 1.53 -1.08
CA PHE A 44 -5.64 1.04 -2.45
C PHE A 44 -6.02 2.12 -3.46
N ASP A 45 -7.03 2.92 -3.15
CA ASP A 45 -7.42 4.04 -4.01
C ASP A 45 -6.28 5.05 -4.10
N TYR A 46 -5.60 5.31 -2.99
CA TYR A 46 -4.48 6.22 -2.97
C TYR A 46 -3.31 5.68 -3.80
N ILE A 47 -3.00 4.39 -3.65
CA ILE A 47 -1.94 3.75 -4.43
C ILE A 47 -2.23 3.88 -5.93
N LYS A 48 -3.47 3.68 -6.32
CA LYS A 48 -3.89 3.84 -7.71
C LYS A 48 -3.75 5.31 -8.16
N HIS A 49 -4.08 6.24 -7.29
CA HIS A 49 -4.01 7.67 -7.59
C HIS A 49 -2.58 8.11 -7.91
N ILE A 50 -1.60 7.61 -7.17
CA ILE A 50 -0.19 7.92 -7.41
C ILE A 50 0.44 7.01 -8.47
N LYS A 51 -0.39 6.16 -9.11
CA LYS A 51 0.02 5.25 -10.18
C LYS A 51 0.98 4.16 -9.73
N TRP A 52 0.98 3.85 -8.46
CA TRP A 52 1.72 2.72 -7.94
C TRP A 52 0.90 1.44 -8.10
N HIS A 53 1.53 0.30 -7.83
CA HIS A 53 0.91 -1.00 -7.99
C HIS A 53 1.05 -1.81 -6.72
N TRP A 54 0.16 -2.79 -6.57
CA TRP A 54 0.21 -3.67 -5.41
C TRP A 54 -0.25 -5.05 -5.83
N ASP A 55 0.12 -6.05 -5.02
CA ASP A 55 -0.30 -7.42 -5.23
C ASP A 55 -0.50 -8.09 -3.89
N ILE A 56 -1.31 -9.13 -3.87
CA ILE A 56 -1.59 -9.90 -2.66
C ILE A 56 -1.27 -11.35 -2.96
N THR A 57 -0.45 -11.96 -2.11
CA THR A 57 -0.16 -13.39 -2.20
C THR A 57 -0.52 -14.05 -0.89
N GLU A 58 -0.90 -15.31 -0.95
CA GLU A 58 -1.17 -16.09 0.24
C GLU A 58 0.06 -16.88 0.62
N GLN A 59 0.36 -16.85 1.89
CA GLN A 59 1.55 -17.53 2.43
C GLN A 59 1.15 -18.64 3.39
#